data_b5b2d14f352060a06e6f1b117f269405
#
_entry.id   b5b2d14f352060a06e6f1b117f269405
#
_cell.length_a   1.000
_cell.length_b   1.000
_cell.length_c   1.000
_cell.angle_alpha   90.00
_cell.angle_beta   90.00
_cell.angle_gamma   90.00
#
_symmetry.space_group_name_H-M   'P 1'
#
loop_
_entity.id
_entity.type
_entity.pdbx_description
1 polymer ?
#
loop_
_entity_poly.entity_id
_entity_poly.type
_entity_poly.pdbx_seq_one_letter_code
_entity_poly.pdbx_strand_id
1 'polypeptide(L)'
;MNAQKAFELARPELEEAVKQAPTSADRHAVLGWLYAFMGRKEDAIREGQRAVELKPESKDAVDGTLMNGYLALIYARVGENDLAIPLIERLLKIPGAVDSANYSITINDLKYRWEWDPIRSDPRFQKLISSQ
;
A
#
# COMPACT_ATOMS: atom_id res chain seq x y z
N MET A 1 -2.66 1.56 25.65
CA MET A 1 -3.57 2.06 24.58
C MET A 1 -3.71 0.98 23.53
N ASN A 2 -4.93 0.68 23.09
CA ASN A 2 -5.10 -0.31 22.04
C ASN A 2 -4.88 0.33 20.66
N ALA A 3 -4.73 -0.51 19.65
CA ALA A 3 -4.42 -0.07 18.29
C ALA A 3 -5.48 0.88 17.72
N GLN A 4 -6.76 0.60 17.96
CA GLN A 4 -7.84 1.45 17.44
C GLN A 4 -7.80 2.87 18.02
N LYS A 5 -7.49 3.00 19.31
CA LYS A 5 -7.33 4.33 19.92
C LYS A 5 -6.14 5.07 19.33
N ALA A 6 -5.03 4.36 19.09
CA ALA A 6 -3.85 4.97 18.47
C ALA A 6 -4.18 5.49 17.06
N PHE A 7 -4.93 4.71 16.26
CA PHE A 7 -5.34 5.11 14.93
C PHE A 7 -6.27 6.34 14.98
N GLU A 8 -7.22 6.35 15.91
CA GLU A 8 -8.13 7.50 16.06
C GLU A 8 -7.40 8.78 16.48
N LEU A 9 -6.32 8.66 17.26
CA LEU A 9 -5.50 9.82 17.63
C LEU A 9 -4.68 10.33 16.44
N ALA A 10 -4.19 9.42 15.58
CA ALA A 10 -3.40 9.80 14.41
C ALA A 10 -4.25 10.37 13.28
N ARG A 11 -5.51 9.94 13.16
CA ARG A 11 -6.37 10.29 12.04
C ARG A 11 -6.50 11.80 11.79
N PRO A 12 -6.82 12.63 12.79
CA PRO A 12 -6.97 14.07 12.54
C PRO A 12 -5.68 14.72 12.03
N GLU A 13 -4.53 14.29 12.52
CA GLU A 13 -3.24 14.84 12.07
C GLU A 13 -2.99 14.51 10.61
N LEU A 14 -3.25 13.27 10.21
CA LEU A 14 -3.02 12.84 8.83
C LEU A 14 -4.03 13.46 7.87
N GLU A 15 -5.28 13.60 8.29
CA GLU A 15 -6.30 14.29 7.49
C GLU A 15 -5.95 15.75 7.30
N GLU A 16 -5.46 16.41 8.35
CA GLU A 16 -5.01 17.82 8.26
C GLU A 16 -3.78 17.95 7.35
N ALA A 17 -2.86 16.98 7.42
CA ALA A 17 -1.68 16.98 6.55
C ALA A 17 -2.07 16.92 5.07
N VAL A 18 -3.09 16.14 4.72
CA VAL A 18 -3.61 16.07 3.35
C VAL A 18 -4.26 17.41 2.96
N LYS A 19 -5.02 18.04 3.85
CA LYS A 19 -5.64 19.34 3.59
C LYS A 19 -4.60 20.42 3.31
N GLN A 20 -3.49 20.40 4.04
CA GLN A 20 -2.41 21.38 3.88
C GLN A 20 -1.62 21.16 2.60
N ALA A 21 -1.57 19.93 2.09
CA ALA A 21 -0.85 19.61 0.86
C ALA A 21 -1.65 18.60 0.04
N PRO A 22 -2.77 19.02 -0.57
CA PRO A 22 -3.68 18.08 -1.25
C PRO A 22 -3.09 17.43 -2.51
N THR A 23 -1.94 17.91 -2.99
CA THR A 23 -1.23 17.32 -4.12
C THR A 23 -0.04 16.46 -3.70
N SER A 24 0.15 16.23 -2.40
CA SER A 24 1.22 15.35 -1.93
C SER A 24 0.78 13.90 -2.00
N ALA A 25 1.37 13.15 -2.93
CA ALA A 25 1.08 11.72 -3.06
C ALA A 25 1.40 10.96 -1.78
N ASP A 26 2.53 11.27 -1.14
CA ASP A 26 2.96 10.59 0.08
C ASP A 26 1.93 10.73 1.20
N ARG A 27 1.38 11.92 1.36
CA ARG A 27 0.39 12.17 2.43
C ARG A 27 -0.90 11.39 2.19
N HIS A 28 -1.36 11.33 0.94
CA HIS A 28 -2.51 10.50 0.58
C HIS A 28 -2.24 9.02 0.83
N ALA A 29 -1.05 8.53 0.46
CA ALA A 29 -0.69 7.13 0.65
C ALA A 29 -0.69 6.75 2.13
N VAL A 30 -0.09 7.58 2.98
CA VAL A 30 -0.04 7.32 4.42
C VAL A 30 -1.44 7.35 5.04
N LEU A 31 -2.27 8.31 4.64
CA LEU A 31 -3.65 8.38 5.13
C LEU A 31 -4.45 7.15 4.70
N GLY A 32 -4.27 6.71 3.44
CA GLY A 32 -4.92 5.50 2.96
C GLY A 32 -4.51 4.27 3.75
N TRP A 33 -3.24 4.15 4.07
CA TRP A 33 -2.71 3.06 4.89
C TRP A 33 -3.33 3.06 6.28
N LEU A 34 -3.45 4.24 6.91
CA LEU A 34 -4.13 4.37 8.20
C LEU A 34 -5.59 3.93 8.11
N TYR A 35 -6.32 4.42 7.11
CA TYR A 35 -7.72 4.04 6.93
C TYR A 35 -7.88 2.53 6.75
N ALA A 36 -6.93 1.88 6.07
CA ALA A 36 -6.97 0.43 5.89
C ALA A 36 -6.88 -0.29 7.23
N PHE A 37 -6.02 0.16 8.14
CA PHE A 37 -5.92 -0.39 9.49
C PHE A 37 -7.18 -0.15 10.32
N MET A 38 -7.90 0.93 10.03
CA MET A 38 -9.14 1.25 10.75
C MET A 38 -10.36 0.51 10.19
N GLY A 39 -10.18 -0.26 9.13
CA GLY A 39 -11.28 -0.96 8.47
C GLY A 39 -12.15 -0.06 7.58
N ARG A 40 -11.68 1.13 7.25
CA ARG A 40 -12.38 2.07 6.37
C ARG A 40 -11.99 1.83 4.92
N LYS A 41 -12.55 0.77 4.37
CA LYS A 41 -12.14 0.22 3.06
C LYS A 41 -12.23 1.24 1.92
N GLU A 42 -13.40 1.87 1.74
CA GLU A 42 -13.60 2.79 0.62
C GLU A 42 -12.71 4.02 0.73
N ASP A 43 -12.58 4.57 1.95
CA ASP A 43 -11.70 5.71 2.20
C ASP A 43 -10.25 5.35 1.93
N ALA A 44 -9.83 4.16 2.36
CA ALA A 44 -8.45 3.68 2.17
C ALA A 44 -8.11 3.56 0.69
N ILE A 45 -9.00 2.93 -0.08
CA ILE A 45 -8.78 2.74 -1.52
C ILE A 45 -8.75 4.08 -2.24
N ARG A 46 -9.67 4.98 -1.91
CA ARG A 46 -9.72 6.31 -2.52
C ARG A 46 -8.41 7.06 -2.31
N GLU A 47 -7.88 7.08 -1.09
CA GLU A 47 -6.63 7.76 -0.81
C GLU A 47 -5.43 7.10 -1.49
N GLY A 48 -5.40 5.78 -1.52
CA GLY A 48 -4.33 5.04 -2.20
C GLY A 48 -4.35 5.29 -3.71
N GLN A 49 -5.52 5.28 -4.33
CA GLN A 49 -5.66 5.58 -5.75
C GLN A 49 -5.28 7.02 -6.06
N ARG A 50 -5.65 7.96 -5.19
CA ARG A 50 -5.26 9.37 -5.36
C ARG A 50 -3.76 9.54 -5.34
N ALA A 51 -3.06 8.83 -4.45
CA ALA A 51 -1.59 8.86 -4.41
C ALA A 51 -0.98 8.42 -5.75
N VAL A 52 -1.50 7.34 -6.33
CA VAL A 52 -1.03 6.85 -7.64
C VAL A 52 -1.32 7.86 -8.75
N GLU A 53 -2.49 8.50 -8.73
CA GLU A 53 -2.84 9.54 -9.72
C GLU A 53 -1.89 10.74 -9.64
N LEU A 54 -1.50 11.13 -8.43
CA LEU A 54 -0.62 12.29 -8.22
C LEU A 54 0.82 12.01 -8.63
N LYS A 55 1.29 10.76 -8.47
CA LYS A 55 2.64 10.35 -8.89
C LYS A 55 2.58 9.04 -9.67
N PRO A 56 2.10 9.08 -10.92
CA PRO A 56 2.05 7.86 -11.73
C PRO A 56 3.45 7.44 -12.19
N GLU A 57 3.63 6.14 -12.40
CA GLU A 57 4.90 5.57 -12.86
C GLU A 57 5.37 6.18 -14.17
N SER A 58 4.44 6.63 -15.02
CA SER A 58 4.77 7.27 -16.29
C SER A 58 5.51 8.59 -16.14
N LYS A 59 5.37 9.27 -15.01
CA LYS A 59 6.01 10.56 -14.73
C LYS A 59 7.20 10.42 -13.79
N ASP A 60 7.13 9.47 -12.87
CA ASP A 60 8.18 9.22 -11.88
C ASP A 60 8.20 7.72 -11.61
N ALA A 61 9.14 7.02 -12.24
CA ALA A 61 9.18 5.56 -12.14
C ALA A 61 9.45 5.08 -10.71
N VAL A 62 10.28 5.78 -9.96
CA VAL A 62 10.63 5.38 -8.60
C VAL A 62 9.48 5.66 -7.63
N ASP A 63 9.07 6.92 -7.54
CA ASP A 63 7.99 7.31 -6.60
C ASP A 63 6.64 6.74 -7.02
N GLY A 64 6.37 6.64 -8.32
CA GLY A 64 5.13 6.05 -8.81
C GLY A 64 5.02 4.58 -8.47
N THR A 65 6.13 3.85 -8.55
CA THR A 65 6.17 2.44 -8.14
C THR A 65 5.95 2.32 -6.63
N LEU A 66 6.52 3.23 -5.84
CA LEU A 66 6.30 3.26 -4.41
C LEU A 66 4.82 3.50 -4.08
N MET A 67 4.17 4.45 -4.77
CA MET A 67 2.74 4.71 -4.55
C MET A 67 1.89 3.50 -4.90
N ASN A 68 2.22 2.78 -5.96
CA ASN A 68 1.55 1.52 -6.30
C ASN A 68 1.82 0.43 -5.25
N GLY A 69 2.99 0.44 -4.64
CA GLY A 69 3.31 -0.45 -3.52
C GLY A 69 2.39 -0.20 -2.33
N TYR A 70 2.16 1.06 -1.97
CA TYR A 70 1.18 1.42 -0.94
C TYR A 70 -0.23 0.93 -1.31
N LEU A 71 -0.62 1.13 -2.57
CA LEU A 71 -1.94 0.70 -3.02
C LEU A 71 -2.11 -0.81 -2.93
N ALA A 72 -1.07 -1.58 -3.28
CA ALA A 72 -1.09 -3.03 -3.13
C ALA A 72 -1.26 -3.45 -1.67
N LEU A 73 -0.54 -2.79 -0.75
CA LEU A 73 -0.67 -3.04 0.69
C LEU A 73 -2.09 -2.72 1.18
N ILE A 74 -2.65 -1.61 0.72
CA ILE A 74 -4.02 -1.22 1.07
C ILE A 74 -5.01 -2.27 0.61
N TYR A 75 -4.94 -2.68 -0.67
CA TYR A 75 -5.82 -3.72 -1.21
C TYR A 75 -5.73 -5.01 -0.39
N ALA A 76 -4.51 -5.43 -0.07
CA ALA A 76 -4.31 -6.65 0.72
C ALA A 76 -4.95 -6.52 2.11
N ARG A 77 -4.76 -5.38 2.77
CA ARG A 77 -5.26 -5.16 4.14
C ARG A 77 -6.79 -5.13 4.19
N VAL A 78 -7.44 -4.56 3.19
CA VAL A 78 -8.91 -4.43 3.18
C VAL A 78 -9.60 -5.61 2.51
N GLY A 79 -8.85 -6.64 2.11
CA GLY A 79 -9.44 -7.86 1.56
C GLY A 79 -9.74 -7.83 0.07
N GLU A 80 -9.24 -6.83 -0.67
CA GLU A 80 -9.41 -6.75 -2.12
C GLU A 80 -8.32 -7.57 -2.82
N ASN A 81 -8.31 -8.87 -2.58
CA ASN A 81 -7.27 -9.76 -3.09
C ASN A 81 -7.25 -9.81 -4.62
N ASP A 82 -8.42 -9.72 -5.26
CA ASP A 82 -8.52 -9.73 -6.72
C ASP A 82 -7.84 -8.53 -7.37
N LEU A 83 -7.71 -7.42 -6.65
CA LEU A 83 -6.99 -6.24 -7.10
C LEU A 83 -5.53 -6.26 -6.65
N ALA A 84 -5.26 -6.80 -5.47
CA ALA A 84 -3.91 -6.86 -4.90
C ALA A 84 -3.00 -7.79 -5.70
N ILE A 85 -3.44 -8.99 -6.02
CA ILE A 85 -2.60 -10.02 -6.65
C ILE A 85 -2.04 -9.57 -8.00
N PRO A 86 -2.87 -9.08 -8.97
CA PRO A 86 -2.31 -8.62 -10.24
C PRO A 86 -1.33 -7.46 -10.08
N LEU A 87 -1.60 -6.56 -9.15
CA LEU A 87 -0.71 -5.43 -8.89
C LEU A 87 0.63 -5.90 -8.32
N ILE A 88 0.61 -6.82 -7.37
CA ILE A 88 1.82 -7.42 -6.79
C ILE A 88 2.63 -8.12 -7.89
N GLU A 89 1.97 -8.92 -8.73
CA GLU A 89 2.64 -9.62 -9.84
C GLU A 89 3.38 -8.63 -10.75
N ARG A 90 2.72 -7.54 -11.10
CA ARG A 90 3.31 -6.53 -11.96
C ARG A 90 4.50 -5.85 -11.30
N LEU A 91 4.36 -5.49 -10.03
CA LEU A 91 5.43 -4.78 -9.30
C LEU A 91 6.66 -5.66 -9.08
N LEU A 92 6.49 -6.98 -8.93
CA LEU A 92 7.61 -7.91 -8.81
C LEU A 92 8.49 -7.93 -10.05
N LYS A 93 7.95 -7.54 -11.20
CA LYS A 93 8.68 -7.56 -12.47
C LYS A 93 9.40 -6.26 -12.79
N ILE A 94 9.25 -5.23 -11.96
CA ILE A 94 9.88 -3.93 -12.19
C ILE A 94 11.27 -3.94 -11.54
N PRO A 95 12.36 -3.89 -12.34
CA PRO A 95 13.71 -3.88 -11.77
C PRO A 95 13.95 -2.56 -11.05
N GLY A 96 14.59 -2.64 -9.88
CA GLY A 96 14.98 -1.45 -9.14
C GLY A 96 13.82 -0.71 -8.47
N ALA A 97 12.65 -1.25 -8.51
CA ALA A 97 11.49 -0.69 -7.81
C ALA A 97 11.68 -0.71 -6.30
N VAL A 98 12.87 -1.01 -5.85
CA VAL A 98 13.03 -1.53 -4.52
C VAL A 98 14.33 -1.07 -3.96
N ASP A 99 14.33 0.08 -3.36
CA ASP A 99 15.35 0.22 -2.35
C ASP A 99 15.12 1.35 -1.36
N SER A 100 13.93 1.81 -1.24
CA SER A 100 13.67 2.57 -0.05
C SER A 100 13.18 1.57 1.00
N ALA A 101 13.84 1.55 2.09
CA ALA A 101 13.76 0.61 3.17
C ALA A 101 12.36 0.24 3.68
N ASN A 102 11.31 0.78 3.14
CA ASN A 102 10.02 0.66 3.81
C ASN A 102 8.94 -0.15 3.08
N TYR A 103 8.90 -0.16 1.74
CA TYR A 103 7.79 -0.81 1.05
C TYR A 103 8.20 -1.45 -0.28
N SER A 104 9.33 -2.11 -0.26
CA SER A 104 9.75 -2.84 -1.44
C SER A 104 8.89 -4.09 -1.63
N ILE A 105 8.60 -4.42 -2.88
CA ILE A 105 7.91 -5.65 -3.20
C ILE A 105 8.90 -6.60 -3.86
N THR A 106 9.52 -7.42 -3.04
CA THR A 106 10.36 -8.53 -3.48
C THR A 106 9.76 -9.82 -2.95
N ILE A 107 10.23 -10.95 -3.47
CA ILE A 107 9.77 -12.26 -2.96
C ILE A 107 10.06 -12.39 -1.47
N ASN A 108 11.22 -11.89 -1.01
CA ASN A 108 11.55 -11.95 0.42
C ASN A 108 10.61 -11.10 1.26
N ASP A 109 10.25 -9.91 0.79
CA ASP A 109 9.29 -9.06 1.49
C ASP A 109 7.94 -9.77 1.60
N LEU A 110 7.48 -10.37 0.52
CA LEU A 110 6.21 -11.11 0.52
C LEU A 110 6.23 -12.28 1.50
N LYS A 111 7.38 -12.98 1.62
CA LYS A 111 7.51 -14.12 2.51
C LYS A 111 7.53 -13.71 3.99
N TYR A 112 8.20 -12.63 4.32
CA TYR A 112 8.59 -12.37 5.70
C TYR A 112 8.00 -11.12 6.33
N ARG A 113 7.49 -10.16 5.56
CA ARG A 113 6.96 -8.93 6.15
C ARG A 113 5.52 -9.13 6.62
N TRP A 114 5.24 -8.67 7.83
CA TRP A 114 3.93 -8.82 8.46
C TRP A 114 2.81 -8.07 7.72
N GLU A 115 3.17 -7.01 6.98
CA GLU A 115 2.20 -6.20 6.25
C GLU A 115 1.39 -7.04 5.25
N TRP A 116 1.93 -8.15 4.78
CA TRP A 116 1.26 -9.04 3.84
C TRP A 116 0.44 -10.15 4.51
N ASP A 117 0.41 -10.20 5.85
CA ASP A 117 -0.30 -11.26 6.57
C ASP A 117 -1.77 -11.41 6.15
N PRO A 118 -2.55 -10.33 5.90
CA PRO A 118 -3.96 -10.49 5.52
C PRO A 118 -4.19 -11.26 4.22
N ILE A 119 -3.22 -11.26 3.30
CA ILE A 119 -3.36 -11.92 2.00
C ILE A 119 -2.57 -13.23 1.92
N ARG A 120 -1.80 -13.54 2.95
CA ARG A 120 -0.84 -14.66 2.93
C ARG A 120 -1.48 -16.01 2.66
N SER A 121 -2.72 -16.21 3.10
CA SER A 121 -3.46 -17.47 2.90
C SER A 121 -4.10 -17.60 1.52
N ASP A 122 -4.09 -16.54 0.70
CA ASP A 122 -4.65 -16.62 -0.66
C ASP A 122 -3.77 -17.56 -1.51
N PRO A 123 -4.35 -18.58 -2.18
CA PRO A 123 -3.56 -19.52 -2.98
C PRO A 123 -2.74 -18.85 -4.09
N ARG A 124 -3.24 -17.74 -4.65
CA ARG A 124 -2.50 -17.00 -5.68
C ARG A 124 -1.26 -16.34 -5.10
N PHE A 125 -1.36 -15.82 -3.87
CA PHE A 125 -0.23 -15.25 -3.16
C PHE A 125 0.81 -16.32 -2.84
N GLN A 126 0.36 -17.49 -2.35
CA GLN A 126 1.25 -18.62 -2.08
C GLN A 126 1.98 -19.08 -3.34
N LYS A 127 1.29 -19.09 -4.47
CA LYS A 127 1.91 -19.45 -5.75
C LYS A 127 3.00 -18.45 -6.13
N LEU A 128 2.78 -17.15 -5.92
CA LEU A 128 3.78 -16.13 -6.22
C LEU A 128 5.07 -16.34 -5.44
N ILE A 129 4.97 -16.62 -4.15
CA ILE A 129 6.16 -16.76 -3.29
C ILE A 129 6.84 -18.13 -3.45
N SER A 130 6.14 -19.13 -3.96
CA SER A 130 6.70 -20.48 -4.14
C SER A 130 7.27 -20.72 -5.54
N SER A 131 6.98 -19.86 -6.51
CA SER A 131 7.42 -20.04 -7.89
C SER A 131 8.84 -19.55 -8.16
N GLN A 132 9.52 -19.06 -7.14
CA GLN A 132 10.88 -18.53 -7.26
C GLN A 132 11.94 -19.50 -6.80
#